data_950d407d4fd22f9c482bff59326db948
#
_entry.id   950d407d4fd22f9c482bff59326db948
#
_cell.length_a   1.000
_cell.length_b   1.000
_cell.length_c   1.000
_cell.angle_alpha   90.00
_cell.angle_beta   90.00
_cell.angle_gamma   90.00
#
_symmetry.space_group_name_H-M   'P 1'
#
loop_
_entity.id
_entity.type
_entity.pdbx_description
1 polymer ?
#
loop_
_entity_poly.entity_id
_entity_poly.type
_entity_poly.pdbx_seq_one_letter_code
_entity_poly.pdbx_strand_id
1 'polypeptide(L)'
;MSGPEGSSIKNVRLCVVAFFLRSEIMSDEEYMKIAYQQACLARGIDEVPIGAIIVKDGEIIAKAYNQKESTHDVTAHAEMIAIREACQKLGNWHLDGCTLYSTLEPCIMCSGAIIQSRIEKVVFATKGQRWHGLSTFLANHEFNHHPQVISGILEKQCCLLLSQYFKGKRNH
;
A
#
# COMPACT_ATOMS: atom_id res chain seq x y z
N MET A 1 31.96 -55.39 1.84
CA MET A 1 30.60 -55.14 1.28
C MET A 1 29.88 -54.17 2.20
N SER A 2 29.95 -52.92 1.92
CA SER A 2 29.33 -51.83 2.66
C SER A 2 28.46 -51.02 1.67
N GLY A 3 27.17 -51.14 1.79
CA GLY A 3 26.21 -50.46 0.92
C GLY A 3 25.95 -49.00 1.36
N PRO A 4 25.52 -48.11 0.48
CA PRO A 4 25.27 -46.69 0.78
C PRO A 4 23.80 -46.48 1.11
N GLU A 5 23.48 -46.27 2.39
CA GLU A 5 22.19 -45.78 2.78
C GLU A 5 22.33 -44.56 3.68
N GLY A 6 21.92 -43.41 3.24
CA GLY A 6 21.89 -42.23 4.13
C GLY A 6 21.63 -40.84 3.55
N SER A 7 21.40 -40.67 2.24
CA SER A 7 21.27 -39.32 1.67
C SER A 7 19.86 -38.90 1.22
N SER A 8 18.90 -39.81 1.15
CA SER A 8 17.57 -39.51 0.55
C SER A 8 16.53 -38.88 1.50
N ILE A 9 16.63 -39.14 2.81
CA ILE A 9 15.61 -38.72 3.78
C ILE A 9 15.78 -37.25 4.21
N LYS A 10 17.00 -36.72 4.22
CA LYS A 10 17.27 -35.32 4.60
C LYS A 10 16.73 -34.32 3.59
N ASN A 11 16.78 -34.63 2.28
CA ASN A 11 16.31 -33.73 1.24
C ASN A 11 14.78 -33.66 1.15
N VAL A 12 14.08 -34.73 1.48
CA VAL A 12 12.60 -34.74 1.49
C VAL A 12 12.05 -33.92 2.66
N ARG A 13 12.69 -33.98 3.83
CA ARG A 13 12.28 -33.15 4.98
C ARG A 13 12.49 -31.65 4.74
N LEU A 14 13.56 -31.25 4.05
CA LEU A 14 13.81 -29.85 3.74
C LEU A 14 12.78 -29.30 2.72
N CYS A 15 12.39 -30.09 1.72
CA CYS A 15 11.36 -29.71 0.74
C CYS A 15 9.97 -29.59 1.37
N VAL A 16 9.59 -30.49 2.28
CA VAL A 16 8.29 -30.47 2.94
C VAL A 16 8.19 -29.28 3.91
N VAL A 17 9.25 -28.98 4.66
CA VAL A 17 9.29 -27.81 5.55
C VAL A 17 9.28 -26.50 4.76
N ALA A 18 9.96 -26.42 3.61
CA ALA A 18 9.90 -25.24 2.74
C ALA A 18 8.53 -25.06 2.08
N PHE A 19 7.77 -26.13 1.86
CA PHE A 19 6.41 -26.05 1.32
C PHE A 19 5.39 -25.60 2.37
N PHE A 20 5.55 -25.97 3.66
CA PHE A 20 4.68 -25.55 4.75
C PHE A 20 5.01 -24.15 5.32
N LEU A 21 6.20 -23.59 5.05
CA LEU A 21 6.60 -22.23 5.48
C LEU A 21 6.33 -21.17 4.42
N ARG A 22 5.72 -21.49 3.29
CA ARG A 22 5.13 -20.49 2.41
C ARG A 22 3.82 -20.05 3.06
N SER A 23 3.90 -19.08 3.98
CA SER A 23 2.74 -18.27 4.31
C SER A 23 2.14 -17.83 2.97
N GLU A 24 0.90 -18.17 2.71
CA GLU A 24 0.23 -17.77 1.46
C GLU A 24 0.39 -16.26 1.33
N ILE A 25 1.20 -15.84 0.34
CA ILE A 25 1.37 -14.41 0.08
C ILE A 25 -0.01 -13.92 -0.33
N MET A 26 -0.55 -12.99 0.45
CA MET A 26 -1.85 -12.38 0.19
C MET A 26 -1.86 -11.76 -1.22
N SER A 27 -2.98 -11.83 -1.89
CA SER A 27 -3.19 -11.18 -3.18
C SER A 27 -3.25 -9.65 -3.05
N ASP A 28 -3.04 -8.94 -4.15
CA ASP A 28 -3.20 -7.47 -4.19
C ASP A 28 -4.62 -7.06 -3.74
N GLU A 29 -5.65 -7.89 -4.02
CA GLU A 29 -7.02 -7.63 -3.58
C GLU A 29 -7.17 -7.76 -2.06
N GLU A 30 -6.55 -8.73 -1.43
CA GLU A 30 -6.58 -8.91 0.03
C GLU A 30 -5.86 -7.77 0.75
N TYR A 31 -4.71 -7.32 0.25
CA TYR A 31 -4.03 -6.12 0.77
C TYR A 31 -4.88 -4.86 0.58
N MET A 32 -5.52 -4.69 -0.57
CA MET A 32 -6.40 -3.54 -0.82
C MET A 32 -7.63 -3.54 0.11
N LYS A 33 -8.17 -4.71 0.48
CA LYS A 33 -9.24 -4.82 1.50
C LYS A 33 -8.79 -4.25 2.85
N ILE A 34 -7.53 -4.47 3.22
CA ILE A 34 -6.97 -3.90 4.47
C ILE A 34 -6.80 -2.39 4.34
N ALA A 35 -6.32 -1.88 3.21
CA ALA A 35 -6.28 -0.44 2.96
C ALA A 35 -7.70 0.18 2.99
N TYR A 36 -8.71 -0.50 2.44
CA TYR A 36 -10.10 -0.08 2.52
C TYR A 36 -10.63 -0.01 3.96
N GLN A 37 -10.25 -0.97 4.82
CA GLN A 37 -10.58 -0.90 6.25
C GLN A 37 -10.01 0.36 6.91
N GLN A 38 -8.77 0.76 6.54
CA GLN A 38 -8.20 2.02 7.01
C GLN A 38 -9.01 3.23 6.52
N ALA A 39 -9.47 3.23 5.27
CA ALA A 39 -10.36 4.28 4.76
C ALA A 39 -11.69 4.38 5.54
N CYS A 40 -12.23 3.25 5.98
CA CYS A 40 -13.43 3.23 6.84
C CYS A 40 -13.15 3.85 8.22
N LEU A 41 -11.94 3.67 8.79
CA LEU A 41 -11.54 4.33 10.04
C LEU A 41 -11.48 5.85 9.86
N ALA A 42 -10.88 6.35 8.76
CA ALA A 42 -10.87 7.78 8.43
C ALA A 42 -12.29 8.35 8.40
N ARG A 43 -13.23 7.67 7.72
CA ARG A 43 -14.64 8.07 7.68
C ARG A 43 -15.27 8.16 9.08
N GLY A 44 -14.90 7.22 9.97
CA GLY A 44 -15.43 7.17 11.34
C GLY A 44 -15.07 8.39 12.20
N ILE A 45 -14.01 9.11 11.86
CA ILE A 45 -13.55 10.34 12.52
C ILE A 45 -13.77 11.59 11.64
N ASP A 46 -14.65 11.50 10.65
CA ASP A 46 -15.02 12.60 9.73
C ASP A 46 -13.86 13.11 8.84
N GLU A 47 -12.88 12.29 8.59
CA GLU A 47 -11.81 12.51 7.61
C GLU A 47 -12.20 12.00 6.22
N VAL A 48 -11.58 12.56 5.17
CA VAL A 48 -11.72 12.01 3.81
C VAL A 48 -11.33 10.54 3.85
N PRO A 49 -12.21 9.61 3.41
CA PRO A 49 -12.02 8.17 3.59
C PRO A 49 -10.96 7.61 2.64
N ILE A 50 -9.71 7.85 2.97
CA ILE A 50 -8.54 7.32 2.29
C ILE A 50 -7.75 6.49 3.29
N GLY A 51 -7.35 5.29 2.88
CA GLY A 51 -6.50 4.40 3.64
C GLY A 51 -5.35 3.90 2.80
N ALA A 52 -4.23 3.65 3.46
CA ALA A 52 -3.02 3.14 2.83
C ALA A 52 -2.32 2.11 3.72
N ILE A 53 -1.65 1.15 3.10
CA ILE A 53 -0.74 0.22 3.76
C ILE A 53 0.55 0.08 2.97
N ILE A 54 1.63 -0.27 3.65
CA ILE A 54 2.89 -0.65 3.01
C ILE A 54 3.21 -2.10 3.38
N VAL A 55 3.56 -2.87 2.36
CA VAL A 55 3.91 -4.29 2.45
C VAL A 55 5.35 -4.49 2.01
N LYS A 56 6.11 -5.29 2.75
CA LYS A 56 7.44 -5.75 2.40
C LYS A 56 7.54 -7.25 2.66
N ASP A 57 8.03 -8.02 1.69
CA ASP A 57 8.23 -9.47 1.79
C ASP A 57 6.98 -10.24 2.28
N GLY A 58 5.79 -9.78 1.87
CA GLY A 58 4.50 -10.33 2.27
C GLY A 58 3.99 -9.85 3.65
N GLU A 59 4.79 -9.11 4.41
CA GLU A 59 4.40 -8.54 5.72
C GLU A 59 3.89 -7.10 5.56
N ILE A 60 2.79 -6.78 6.22
CA ILE A 60 2.32 -5.40 6.34
C ILE A 60 3.17 -4.68 7.39
N ILE A 61 3.95 -3.70 6.96
CA ILE A 61 4.86 -2.95 7.83
C ILE A 61 4.31 -1.60 8.28
N ALA A 62 3.29 -1.06 7.60
CA ALA A 62 2.59 0.15 8.01
C ALA A 62 1.12 0.09 7.60
N LYS A 63 0.22 0.69 8.41
CA LYS A 63 -1.20 0.88 8.13
C LYS A 63 -1.61 2.28 8.55
N ALA A 64 -2.18 3.05 7.64
CA ALA A 64 -2.53 4.42 7.90
C ALA A 64 -3.85 4.82 7.23
N TYR A 65 -4.46 5.85 7.74
CA TYR A 65 -5.62 6.52 7.17
C TYR A 65 -5.45 8.03 7.23
N ASN A 66 -6.21 8.75 6.43
CA ASN A 66 -6.14 10.21 6.35
C ASN A 66 -6.49 10.85 7.70
N GLN A 67 -5.69 11.83 8.13
CA GLN A 67 -5.83 12.55 9.40
C GLN A 67 -5.60 14.07 9.25
N LYS A 68 -5.77 14.59 8.04
CA LYS A 68 -5.45 15.98 7.71
C LYS A 68 -6.24 17.00 8.52
N GLU A 69 -7.55 16.80 8.65
CA GLU A 69 -8.43 17.73 9.37
C GLU A 69 -8.25 17.60 10.89
N SER A 70 -8.18 16.37 11.40
CA SER A 70 -8.07 16.08 12.83
C SER A 70 -6.73 16.51 13.45
N THR A 71 -5.66 16.48 12.67
CA THR A 71 -4.31 16.89 13.13
C THR A 71 -3.91 18.30 12.71
N HIS A 72 -4.73 18.97 11.86
CA HIS A 72 -4.39 20.25 11.21
C HIS A 72 -3.05 20.21 10.46
N ASP A 73 -2.72 19.06 9.86
CA ASP A 73 -1.49 18.83 9.13
C ASP A 73 -1.79 18.48 7.67
N VAL A 74 -1.44 19.40 6.76
CA VAL A 74 -1.66 19.22 5.31
C VAL A 74 -0.92 18.00 4.76
N THR A 75 0.12 17.52 5.44
CA THR A 75 0.91 16.34 5.04
C THR A 75 0.34 15.03 5.60
N ALA A 76 -0.64 15.06 6.48
CA ALA A 76 -1.22 13.88 7.12
C ALA A 76 -2.18 13.10 6.21
N HIS A 77 -1.77 12.88 4.95
CA HIS A 77 -2.41 11.94 4.05
C HIS A 77 -2.05 10.50 4.43
N ALA A 78 -2.94 9.55 4.17
CA ALA A 78 -2.75 8.13 4.50
C ALA A 78 -1.41 7.60 3.99
N GLU A 79 -1.06 7.91 2.74
CA GLU A 79 0.19 7.47 2.11
C GLU A 79 1.42 8.07 2.82
N MET A 80 1.37 9.36 3.17
CA MET A 80 2.48 10.04 3.86
C MET A 80 2.71 9.46 5.26
N ILE A 81 1.64 9.18 5.99
CA ILE A 81 1.71 8.55 7.31
C ILE A 81 2.30 7.14 7.17
N ALA A 82 1.79 6.33 6.23
CA ALA A 82 2.28 4.98 5.98
C ALA A 82 3.77 4.96 5.59
N ILE A 83 4.22 5.89 4.74
CA ILE A 83 5.64 6.02 4.36
C ILE A 83 6.50 6.33 5.60
N ARG A 84 6.09 7.29 6.43
CA ARG A 84 6.83 7.63 7.66
C ARG A 84 6.92 6.45 8.62
N GLU A 85 5.82 5.75 8.86
CA GLU A 85 5.79 4.56 9.73
C GLU A 85 6.69 3.44 9.20
N ALA A 86 6.63 3.17 7.90
CA ALA A 86 7.47 2.16 7.26
C ALA A 86 8.96 2.52 7.38
N CYS A 87 9.33 3.78 7.13
CA CYS A 87 10.71 4.25 7.30
C CYS A 87 11.19 4.10 8.74
N GLN A 88 10.35 4.43 9.73
CA GLN A 88 10.67 4.25 11.15
C GLN A 88 10.83 2.77 11.51
N LYS A 89 9.91 1.91 11.06
CA LYS A 89 9.96 0.46 11.32
C LYS A 89 11.23 -0.18 10.72
N LEU A 90 11.63 0.24 9.53
CA LEU A 90 12.82 -0.29 8.86
C LEU A 90 14.12 0.40 9.28
N GLY A 91 14.05 1.52 10.02
CA GLY A 91 15.23 2.33 10.38
C GLY A 91 15.94 2.92 9.14
N ASN A 92 15.23 3.09 8.04
CA ASN A 92 15.75 3.55 6.76
C ASN A 92 14.68 4.32 5.98
N TRP A 93 15.08 5.37 5.28
CA TRP A 93 14.17 6.12 4.40
C TRP A 93 13.99 5.47 3.01
N HIS A 94 14.87 4.52 2.62
CA HIS A 94 14.70 3.69 1.44
C HIS A 94 13.69 2.57 1.71
N LEU A 95 12.65 2.52 0.90
CA LEU A 95 11.61 1.50 0.94
C LEU A 95 11.70 0.55 -0.27
N ASP A 96 12.95 0.19 -0.66
CA ASP A 96 13.20 -0.77 -1.74
C ASP A 96 12.51 -2.10 -1.43
N GLY A 97 11.90 -2.71 -2.46
CA GLY A 97 11.13 -3.95 -2.32
C GLY A 97 9.77 -3.78 -1.63
N CYS A 98 9.37 -2.54 -1.29
CA CYS A 98 8.07 -2.29 -0.70
C CYS A 98 6.99 -2.04 -1.75
N THR A 99 5.76 -2.47 -1.44
CA THR A 99 4.54 -2.14 -2.18
C THR A 99 3.63 -1.25 -1.33
N LEU A 100 3.22 -0.11 -1.89
CA LEU A 100 2.19 0.75 -1.31
C LEU A 100 0.82 0.38 -1.91
N TYR A 101 -0.17 0.15 -1.07
CA TYR A 101 -1.58 0.05 -1.45
C TYR A 101 -2.32 1.27 -0.93
N SER A 102 -3.05 1.98 -1.80
CA SER A 102 -3.87 3.14 -1.43
C SER A 102 -5.26 3.04 -2.04
N THR A 103 -6.29 3.43 -1.30
CA THR A 103 -7.68 3.42 -1.80
C THR A 103 -7.97 4.52 -2.83
N LEU A 104 -7.11 5.54 -2.91
CA LEU A 104 -7.15 6.60 -3.91
C LEU A 104 -5.78 6.76 -4.54
N GLU A 105 -5.75 7.16 -5.82
CA GLU A 105 -4.50 7.49 -6.50
C GLU A 105 -3.72 8.56 -5.70
N PRO A 106 -2.44 8.31 -5.38
CA PRO A 106 -1.62 9.27 -4.64
C PRO A 106 -1.56 10.64 -5.35
N CYS A 107 -1.80 11.71 -4.59
CA CYS A 107 -1.67 13.09 -5.10
C CYS A 107 -0.20 13.45 -5.37
N ILE A 108 0.05 14.63 -5.94
CA ILE A 108 1.42 15.07 -6.31
C ILE A 108 2.39 15.09 -5.13
N MET A 109 1.94 15.47 -3.92
CA MET A 109 2.75 15.45 -2.70
C MET A 109 3.15 14.02 -2.33
N CYS A 110 2.16 13.09 -2.28
CA CYS A 110 2.41 11.68 -1.98
C CYS A 110 3.26 11.02 -3.07
N SER A 111 3.04 11.37 -4.35
CA SER A 111 3.82 10.88 -5.49
C SER A 111 5.30 11.25 -5.36
N GLY A 112 5.59 12.48 -4.96
CA GLY A 112 6.95 12.91 -4.68
C GLY A 112 7.61 12.08 -3.59
N ALA A 113 6.90 11.83 -2.47
CA ALA A 113 7.39 11.00 -1.38
C ALA A 113 7.60 9.53 -1.79
N ILE A 114 6.70 8.97 -2.60
CA ILE A 114 6.82 7.61 -3.16
C ILE A 114 8.09 7.47 -3.99
N ILE A 115 8.35 8.42 -4.89
CA ILE A 115 9.54 8.41 -5.75
C ILE A 115 10.81 8.57 -4.91
N GLN A 116 10.83 9.52 -3.98
CA GLN A 116 11.98 9.78 -3.11
C GLN A 116 12.31 8.59 -2.20
N SER A 117 11.29 7.93 -1.65
CA SER A 117 11.46 6.74 -0.80
C SER A 117 11.76 5.45 -1.57
N ARG A 118 11.79 5.47 -2.90
CA ARG A 118 12.09 4.32 -3.77
C ARG A 118 11.13 3.14 -3.59
N ILE A 119 9.87 3.39 -3.32
CA ILE A 119 8.84 2.35 -3.32
C ILE A 119 8.76 1.70 -4.69
N GLU A 120 8.86 0.37 -4.74
CA GLU A 120 8.99 -0.39 -5.99
C GLU A 120 7.66 -0.53 -6.73
N LYS A 121 6.55 -0.72 -5.98
CA LYS A 121 5.21 -0.94 -6.56
C LYS A 121 4.18 -0.09 -5.83
N VAL A 122 3.26 0.50 -6.61
CA VAL A 122 2.09 1.21 -6.10
C VAL A 122 0.83 0.59 -6.68
N VAL A 123 -0.09 0.19 -5.81
CA VAL A 123 -1.40 -0.33 -6.18
C VAL A 123 -2.44 0.63 -5.63
N PHE A 124 -3.31 1.17 -6.48
CA PHE A 124 -4.40 2.02 -6.00
C PHE A 124 -5.76 1.60 -6.57
N ALA A 125 -6.82 1.90 -5.82
CA ALA A 125 -8.16 1.48 -6.20
C ALA A 125 -8.77 2.37 -7.28
N THR A 126 -8.83 3.68 -7.06
CA THR A 126 -9.51 4.62 -7.95
C THR A 126 -8.70 5.88 -8.21
N LYS A 127 -8.93 6.51 -9.36
CA LYS A 127 -8.32 7.81 -9.71
C LYS A 127 -9.05 8.97 -9.04
N GLY A 128 -8.28 9.99 -8.67
CA GLY A 128 -8.83 11.26 -8.22
C GLY A 128 -9.47 12.02 -9.38
N GLN A 129 -10.66 12.61 -9.15
CA GLN A 129 -11.36 13.38 -10.19
C GLN A 129 -10.87 14.84 -10.30
N ARG A 130 -10.26 15.38 -9.23
CA ARG A 130 -9.92 16.82 -9.14
C ARG A 130 -8.48 17.14 -9.49
N TRP A 131 -7.57 16.20 -9.34
CA TRP A 131 -6.13 16.44 -9.42
C TRP A 131 -5.45 15.35 -10.23
N HIS A 132 -4.45 15.74 -10.99
CA HIS A 132 -3.55 14.78 -11.62
C HIS A 132 -2.77 14.05 -10.52
N GLY A 133 -2.87 12.72 -10.49
CA GLY A 133 -2.19 11.87 -9.53
C GLY A 133 -0.88 11.28 -10.06
N LEU A 134 -0.41 10.24 -9.37
CA LEU A 134 0.85 9.55 -9.64
C LEU A 134 1.02 9.15 -11.12
N SER A 135 -0.02 8.59 -11.75
CA SER A 135 0.04 8.11 -13.14
C SER A 135 0.38 9.23 -14.11
N THR A 136 -0.27 10.41 -13.96
CA THR A 136 -0.01 11.57 -14.80
C THR A 136 1.34 12.20 -14.47
N PHE A 137 1.74 12.22 -13.20
CA PHE A 137 3.01 12.77 -12.76
C PHE A 137 4.18 11.97 -13.34
N LEU A 138 4.12 10.64 -13.30
CA LEU A 138 5.14 9.77 -13.90
C LEU A 138 5.19 9.87 -15.44
N ALA A 139 4.03 10.05 -16.10
CA ALA A 139 3.98 10.14 -17.55
C ALA A 139 4.59 11.44 -18.12
N ASN A 140 4.61 12.52 -17.33
CA ASN A 140 5.03 13.85 -17.81
C ASN A 140 6.41 14.28 -17.32
N HIS A 141 7.08 13.49 -16.50
CA HIS A 141 8.38 13.83 -15.92
C HIS A 141 9.31 12.63 -15.91
N GLU A 142 10.60 12.90 -16.13
CA GLU A 142 11.65 11.91 -15.94
C GLU A 142 12.15 11.95 -14.49
N PHE A 143 12.21 10.79 -13.85
CA PHE A 143 12.70 10.63 -12.49
C PHE A 143 13.78 9.55 -12.45
N ASN A 144 14.61 9.60 -11.42
CA ASN A 144 15.63 8.58 -11.15
C ASN A 144 15.05 7.26 -10.60
N HIS A 145 13.76 7.23 -10.31
CA HIS A 145 13.02 6.06 -9.85
C HIS A 145 11.60 6.06 -10.39
N HIS A 146 11.15 4.93 -10.93
CA HIS A 146 9.81 4.74 -11.47
C HIS A 146 9.17 3.51 -10.83
N PRO A 147 8.21 3.67 -9.92
CA PRO A 147 7.48 2.54 -9.37
C PRO A 147 6.61 1.86 -10.42
N GLN A 148 6.44 0.55 -10.30
CA GLN A 148 5.37 -0.14 -11.03
C GLN A 148 4.02 0.33 -10.52
N VAL A 149 3.08 0.66 -11.41
CA VAL A 149 1.75 1.15 -11.04
C VAL A 149 0.66 0.20 -11.51
N ILE A 150 -0.21 -0.22 -10.57
CA ILE A 150 -1.42 -1.02 -10.84
C ILE A 150 -2.63 -0.24 -10.30
N SER A 151 -3.73 -0.22 -11.04
CA SER A 151 -4.95 0.49 -10.63
C SER A 151 -6.20 -0.36 -10.84
N GLY A 152 -7.30 0.02 -10.17
CA GLY A 152 -8.62 -0.58 -10.38
C GLY A 152 -9.00 -1.68 -9.39
N ILE A 153 -8.15 -2.01 -8.42
CA ILE A 153 -8.44 -3.05 -7.41
C ILE A 153 -9.39 -2.48 -6.36
N LEU A 154 -10.59 -3.07 -6.21
CA LEU A 154 -11.71 -2.59 -5.37
C LEU A 154 -12.21 -1.17 -5.76
N GLU A 155 -12.07 -0.78 -7.03
CA GLU A 155 -12.43 0.56 -7.51
C GLU A 155 -13.85 0.96 -7.14
N LYS A 156 -14.84 0.11 -7.41
CA LYS A 156 -16.26 0.39 -7.16
C LYS A 156 -16.54 0.68 -5.68
N GLN A 157 -15.97 -0.10 -4.77
CA GLN A 157 -16.15 0.05 -3.32
C GLN A 157 -15.53 1.36 -2.84
N CYS A 158 -14.30 1.66 -3.28
CA CYS A 158 -13.61 2.89 -2.91
C CYS A 158 -14.28 4.14 -3.47
N CYS A 159 -14.73 4.12 -4.73
CA CYS A 159 -15.53 5.19 -5.33
C CYS A 159 -16.83 5.44 -4.56
N LEU A 160 -17.53 4.38 -4.16
CA LEU A 160 -18.79 4.49 -3.41
C LEU A 160 -18.56 5.14 -2.04
N LEU A 161 -17.52 4.69 -1.31
CA LEU A 161 -17.17 5.23 0.00
C LEU A 161 -16.87 6.75 -0.06
N LEU A 162 -16.03 7.16 -1.03
CA LEU A 162 -15.69 8.56 -1.27
C LEU A 162 -16.91 9.39 -1.66
N SER A 163 -17.75 8.88 -2.58
CA SER A 163 -18.94 9.60 -3.06
C SER A 163 -19.97 9.82 -1.95
N GLN A 164 -20.17 8.84 -1.08
CA GLN A 164 -21.06 8.95 0.08
C GLN A 164 -20.57 10.01 1.07
N TYR A 165 -19.27 10.04 1.35
CA TYR A 165 -18.66 11.05 2.22
C TYR A 165 -18.90 12.48 1.69
N PHE A 166 -18.54 12.73 0.41
CA PHE A 166 -18.70 14.06 -0.17
C PHE A 166 -20.15 14.48 -0.40
N LYS A 167 -21.08 13.54 -0.60
CA LYS A 167 -22.52 13.85 -0.61
C LYS A 167 -22.99 14.33 0.75
N GLY A 168 -22.55 13.68 1.83
CA GLY A 168 -22.86 14.12 3.19
C GLY A 168 -22.39 15.53 3.49
N LYS A 169 -21.15 15.87 3.07
CA LYS A 169 -20.56 17.22 3.29
C LYS A 169 -21.22 18.36 2.49
N ARG A 170 -21.89 18.08 1.38
CA ARG A 170 -22.59 19.10 0.57
C ARG A 170 -23.97 19.47 1.09
N ASN A 171 -24.51 18.69 2.01
CA ASN A 171 -25.83 18.89 2.59
C ASN A 171 -25.78 19.63 3.94
N HIS A 172 -24.60 20.08 4.33
CA HIS A 172 -24.31 20.94 5.47
C HIS A 172 -23.65 22.24 4.98
#